data_55a60d6460255e8a3f1adaca3b59f870
#
_entry.id   55a60d6460255e8a3f1adaca3b59f870
#
_cell.length_a   1.000
_cell.length_b   1.000
_cell.length_c   1.000
_cell.angle_alpha   90.00
_cell.angle_beta   90.00
_cell.angle_gamma   90.00
#
_symmetry.space_group_name_H-M   'P 1'
#
loop_
_entity.id
_entity.type
_entity.pdbx_description
1 polymer ?
#
loop_
_entity_poly.entity_id
_entity_poly.type
_entity_poly.pdbx_seq_one_letter_code
_entity_poly.pdbx_strand_id
1 'polypeptide(L)'
;MAHVFLLNSTVVFWPERNVLYAKSDETKRITLSNPATRCLLLLIQQQGQVIERDYFFEHVWYINGAQVTNNTFYQNISLLRRAFKELGLNEELIVTVPKVGIRLEPQLEVLEQKIEEPLSDLSVTPSVTPVNTVTKSLRMRSLCWILAGVVCCVIA
;
A
#
# COMPACT_ATOMS: atom_id res chain seq x y z
N MET A 1 9.97 5.69 7.46
CA MET A 1 8.68 5.13 7.90
C MET A 1 7.63 5.49 6.88
N ALA A 2 7.03 4.51 6.26
CA ALA A 2 5.98 4.74 5.27
C ALA A 2 4.61 4.64 5.96
N HIS A 3 3.70 5.53 5.58
CA HIS A 3 2.33 5.53 6.06
C HIS A 3 1.43 4.91 5.00
N VAL A 4 0.69 3.91 5.38
CA VAL A 4 -0.26 3.23 4.51
C VAL A 4 -1.64 3.31 5.14
N PHE A 5 -2.63 3.62 4.32
CA PHE A 5 -4.02 3.71 4.74
C PHE A 5 -4.81 2.53 4.18
N LEU A 6 -5.50 1.83 5.05
CA LEU A 6 -6.41 0.76 4.67
C LEU A 6 -7.83 1.33 4.65
N LEU A 7 -8.47 1.28 3.49
CA LEU A 7 -9.81 1.80 3.23
C LEU A 7 -10.82 0.65 3.20
N ASN A 8 -11.83 0.70 4.08
CA ASN A 8 -12.86 -0.35 4.23
C ASN A 8 -12.28 -1.77 4.32
N SER A 9 -11.07 -1.90 4.90
CA SER A 9 -10.37 -3.19 5.01
C SER A 9 -10.09 -3.91 3.67
N THR A 10 -10.39 -3.30 2.54
CA THR A 10 -10.31 -3.90 1.19
C THR A 10 -9.30 -3.25 0.26
N VAL A 11 -9.08 -1.95 0.37
CA VAL A 11 -8.17 -1.20 -0.50
C VAL A 11 -7.05 -0.57 0.31
N VAL A 12 -5.84 -0.68 -0.18
CA VAL A 12 -4.64 -0.10 0.42
C VAL A 12 -4.24 1.14 -0.37
N PHE A 13 -4.08 2.24 0.32
CA PHE A 13 -3.55 3.49 -0.22
C PHE A 13 -2.14 3.72 0.32
N TRP A 14 -1.17 3.82 -0.58
CA TRP A 14 0.23 4.09 -0.26
C TRP A 14 0.68 5.42 -0.86
N PRO A 15 0.59 6.52 -0.10
CA PRO A 15 0.87 7.87 -0.59
C PRO A 15 2.28 8.06 -1.14
N GLU A 16 3.29 7.53 -0.46
CA GLU A 16 4.69 7.70 -0.84
C GLU A 16 5.02 7.07 -2.20
N ARG A 17 4.27 6.04 -2.58
CA ARG A 17 4.38 5.38 -3.89
C ARG A 17 3.32 5.83 -4.91
N ASN A 18 2.43 6.71 -4.52
CA ASN A 18 1.29 7.15 -5.34
C ASN A 18 0.42 5.99 -5.86
N VAL A 19 0.16 5.00 -5.03
CA VAL A 19 -0.52 3.77 -5.45
C VAL A 19 -1.72 3.46 -4.57
N LEU A 20 -2.80 3.01 -5.24
CA LEU A 20 -3.93 2.31 -4.66
C LEU A 20 -3.94 0.87 -5.16
N TYR A 21 -4.21 -0.09 -4.31
CA TYR A 21 -4.37 -1.48 -4.74
C TYR A 21 -5.37 -2.25 -3.88
N ALA A 22 -5.97 -3.28 -4.45
CA ALA A 22 -6.87 -4.14 -3.71
C ALA A 22 -6.08 -5.09 -2.81
N LYS A 23 -6.42 -5.15 -1.53
CA LYS A 23 -5.75 -6.03 -0.56
C LYS A 23 -5.86 -7.51 -0.92
N SER A 24 -6.94 -7.90 -1.59
CA SER A 24 -7.18 -9.27 -2.04
C SER A 24 -6.38 -9.66 -3.29
N ASP A 25 -5.96 -8.68 -4.06
CA ASP A 25 -5.29 -8.87 -5.34
C ASP A 25 -4.37 -7.69 -5.63
N GLU A 26 -3.12 -7.80 -5.22
CA GLU A 26 -2.11 -6.76 -5.41
C GLU A 26 -1.77 -6.50 -6.89
N THR A 27 -2.20 -7.37 -7.80
CA THR A 27 -2.05 -7.14 -9.25
C THR A 27 -2.98 -6.03 -9.74
N LYS A 28 -4.12 -5.84 -9.07
CA LYS A 28 -5.03 -4.71 -9.30
C LYS A 28 -4.50 -3.45 -8.63
N ARG A 29 -3.52 -2.85 -9.27
CA ARG A 29 -2.81 -1.68 -8.79
C ARG A 29 -3.06 -0.49 -9.69
N ILE A 30 -3.42 0.64 -9.10
CA ILE A 30 -3.66 1.90 -9.82
C ILE A 30 -2.64 2.92 -9.33
N THR A 31 -1.86 3.44 -10.27
CA THR A 31 -0.93 4.53 -9.99
C THR A 31 -1.66 5.86 -10.12
N LEU A 32 -1.59 6.67 -9.08
CA LEU A 32 -2.15 8.02 -9.05
C LEU A 32 -1.12 9.06 -9.50
N SER A 33 -1.61 10.20 -9.96
CA SER A 33 -0.75 11.38 -10.09
C SER A 33 -0.43 11.98 -8.71
N ASN A 34 0.68 12.70 -8.58
CA ASN A 34 1.03 13.38 -7.34
C ASN A 34 -0.10 14.29 -6.81
N PRO A 35 -0.76 15.13 -7.64
CA PRO A 35 -1.90 15.91 -7.18
C PRO A 35 -3.08 15.07 -6.69
N ALA A 36 -3.42 13.98 -7.39
CA ALA A 36 -4.50 13.08 -6.97
C ALA A 36 -4.19 12.42 -5.62
N THR A 37 -2.95 11.95 -5.43
CA THR A 37 -2.48 11.41 -4.15
C THR A 37 -2.63 12.41 -3.00
N ARG A 38 -2.22 13.66 -3.22
CA ARG A 38 -2.33 14.72 -2.23
C ARG A 38 -3.78 15.10 -1.94
N CYS A 39 -4.64 15.15 -2.96
CA CYS A 39 -6.08 15.36 -2.77
C CYS A 39 -6.69 14.27 -1.89
N LEU A 40 -6.37 13.00 -2.16
CA LEU A 40 -6.87 11.88 -1.37
C LEU A 40 -6.35 11.94 0.07
N LEU A 41 -5.07 12.28 0.26
CA LEU A 41 -4.49 12.41 1.60
C LEU A 41 -5.19 13.50 2.42
N LEU A 42 -5.47 14.67 1.82
CA LEU A 42 -6.24 15.73 2.48
C LEU A 42 -7.66 15.29 2.84
N LEU A 43 -8.32 14.57 1.94
CA LEU A 43 -9.66 14.03 2.18
C LEU A 43 -9.68 13.04 3.34
N ILE A 44 -8.66 12.20 3.46
CA ILE A 44 -8.51 11.26 4.57
C ILE A 44 -8.25 12.00 5.89
N GLN A 45 -7.35 12.99 5.89
CA GLN A 45 -7.01 13.77 7.07
C GLN A 45 -8.19 14.57 7.63
N GLN A 46 -9.08 15.02 6.76
CA GLN A 46 -10.27 15.81 7.10
C GLN A 46 -11.56 15.05 6.81
N GLN A 47 -11.54 13.74 7.02
CA GLN A 47 -12.69 12.89 6.76
C GLN A 47 -13.97 13.40 7.43
N GLY A 48 -15.09 13.38 6.70
CA GLY A 48 -16.37 13.86 7.16
C GLY A 48 -16.57 15.37 7.07
N GLN A 49 -15.50 16.14 6.88
CA GLN A 49 -15.59 17.59 6.69
C GLN A 49 -15.60 17.95 5.20
N VAL A 50 -16.29 19.04 4.88
CA VAL A 50 -16.26 19.61 3.53
C VAL A 50 -15.02 20.46 3.40
N ILE A 51 -14.14 20.10 2.49
CA ILE A 51 -12.92 20.86 2.19
C ILE A 51 -13.21 21.77 1.01
N GLU A 52 -13.01 23.07 1.18
CA GLU A 52 -13.20 24.05 0.13
C GLU A 52 -12.21 23.83 -1.02
N ARG A 53 -12.66 24.14 -2.23
CA ARG A 53 -11.83 24.00 -3.42
C ARG A 53 -10.53 24.80 -3.33
N ASP A 54 -10.60 26.04 -2.83
CA ASP A 54 -9.43 26.93 -2.71
C ASP A 54 -8.40 26.39 -1.72
N TYR A 55 -8.85 25.67 -0.70
CA TYR A 55 -7.96 24.94 0.23
C TYR A 55 -7.17 23.85 -0.49
N PHE A 56 -7.82 23.09 -1.38
CA PHE A 56 -7.10 22.11 -2.22
C PHE A 56 -6.09 22.80 -3.12
N PHE A 57 -6.45 23.94 -3.73
CA PHE A 57 -5.56 24.67 -4.62
C PHE A 57 -4.29 25.11 -3.90
N GLU A 58 -4.44 25.64 -2.70
CA GLU A 58 -3.32 26.08 -1.87
C GLU A 58 -2.42 24.90 -1.47
N HIS A 59 -2.99 23.85 -0.87
CA HIS A 59 -2.22 22.78 -0.25
C HIS A 59 -1.71 21.71 -1.23
N VAL A 60 -2.33 21.57 -2.39
CA VAL A 60 -1.92 20.55 -3.37
C VAL A 60 -1.05 21.15 -4.48
N TRP A 61 -1.37 22.34 -4.95
CA TRP A 61 -0.69 22.94 -6.11
C TRP A 61 0.18 24.13 -5.76
N TYR A 62 -0.37 25.17 -5.15
CA TYR A 62 0.36 26.44 -4.95
C TYR A 62 1.58 26.30 -4.04
N ILE A 63 1.47 25.54 -2.98
CA ILE A 63 2.61 25.24 -2.08
C ILE A 63 3.77 24.56 -2.80
N ASN A 64 3.50 23.92 -3.96
CA ASN A 64 4.49 23.28 -4.80
C ASN A 64 4.86 24.13 -6.04
N GLY A 65 4.47 25.40 -6.06
CA GLY A 65 4.75 26.31 -7.17
C GLY A 65 3.99 26.03 -8.48
N ALA A 66 2.94 25.20 -8.42
CA ALA A 66 2.17 24.83 -9.60
C ALA A 66 0.88 25.68 -9.71
N GLN A 67 0.49 25.97 -10.93
CA GLN A 67 -0.80 26.59 -11.25
C GLN A 67 -1.86 25.50 -11.46
N VAL A 68 -3.09 25.78 -11.06
CA VAL A 68 -4.21 24.85 -11.21
C VAL A 68 -5.45 25.54 -11.76
N THR A 69 -6.19 24.85 -12.61
CA THR A 69 -7.50 25.25 -13.08
C THR A 69 -8.59 24.42 -12.41
N ASN A 70 -9.81 24.93 -12.40
CA ASN A 70 -10.97 24.16 -11.93
C ASN A 70 -11.09 22.82 -12.67
N ASN A 71 -10.84 22.82 -13.97
CA ASN A 71 -10.91 21.61 -14.77
C ASN A 71 -9.89 20.57 -14.31
N THR A 72 -8.64 20.99 -14.13
CA THR A 72 -7.57 20.11 -13.61
C THR A 72 -7.91 19.52 -12.24
N PHE A 73 -8.46 20.33 -11.36
CA PHE A 73 -8.91 19.88 -10.03
C PHE A 73 -9.97 18.78 -10.15
N TYR A 74 -11.06 19.04 -10.87
CA TYR A 74 -12.14 18.07 -11.00
C TYR A 74 -11.74 16.82 -11.78
N GLN A 75 -10.78 16.92 -12.71
CA GLN A 75 -10.18 15.74 -13.35
C GLN A 75 -9.48 14.84 -12.33
N ASN A 76 -8.71 15.39 -11.40
CA ASN A 76 -8.05 14.60 -10.35
C ASN A 76 -9.08 13.95 -9.42
N ILE A 77 -10.15 14.66 -9.04
CA ILE A 77 -11.24 14.08 -8.24
C ILE A 77 -11.94 12.94 -8.99
N SER A 78 -12.18 13.12 -10.29
CA SER A 78 -12.77 12.07 -11.13
C SER A 78 -11.89 10.84 -11.26
N LEU A 79 -10.58 11.02 -11.36
CA LEU A 79 -9.61 9.92 -11.35
C LEU A 79 -9.66 9.14 -10.03
N LEU A 80 -9.78 9.82 -8.89
CA LEU A 80 -9.91 9.16 -7.59
C LEU A 80 -11.20 8.33 -7.49
N ARG A 81 -12.34 8.89 -7.94
CA ARG A 81 -13.61 8.15 -7.97
C ARG A 81 -13.53 6.91 -8.84
N ARG A 82 -12.93 7.05 -10.02
CA ARG A 82 -12.72 5.93 -10.93
C ARG A 82 -11.83 4.86 -10.31
N ALA A 83 -10.74 5.26 -9.67
CA ALA A 83 -9.85 4.34 -8.97
C ALA A 83 -10.58 3.59 -7.85
N PHE A 84 -11.41 4.26 -7.07
CA PHE A 84 -12.23 3.62 -6.04
C PHE A 84 -13.15 2.56 -6.64
N LYS A 85 -13.87 2.92 -7.70
CA LYS A 85 -14.77 2.00 -8.41
C LYS A 85 -14.04 0.77 -8.96
N GLU A 86 -12.88 0.96 -9.59
CA GLU A 86 -12.09 -0.12 -10.16
C GLU A 86 -11.56 -1.09 -9.08
N LEU A 87 -11.34 -0.61 -7.87
CA LEU A 87 -10.88 -1.40 -6.73
C LEU A 87 -12.03 -1.93 -5.85
N GLY A 88 -13.29 -1.70 -6.25
CA GLY A 88 -14.47 -2.21 -5.55
C GLY A 88 -14.95 -1.36 -4.39
N LEU A 89 -14.46 -0.13 -4.25
CA LEU A 89 -15.04 0.88 -3.36
C LEU A 89 -16.18 1.64 -4.07
N ASN A 90 -17.08 2.22 -3.28
CA ASN A 90 -18.11 3.08 -3.84
C ASN A 90 -17.51 4.42 -4.28
N GLU A 91 -17.76 4.83 -5.51
CA GLU A 91 -17.34 6.14 -6.03
C GLU A 91 -18.02 7.31 -5.32
N GLU A 92 -19.19 7.08 -4.71
CA GLU A 92 -19.96 8.08 -3.95
C GLU A 92 -19.31 8.43 -2.60
N LEU A 93 -18.27 7.71 -2.17
CA LEU A 93 -17.51 8.05 -0.97
C LEU A 93 -16.82 9.42 -1.08
N ILE A 94 -16.53 9.87 -2.29
CA ILE A 94 -16.01 11.22 -2.56
C ILE A 94 -17.17 12.09 -3.08
N VAL A 95 -17.77 12.85 -2.18
CA VAL A 95 -18.95 13.68 -2.45
C VAL A 95 -18.55 15.08 -2.91
N THR A 96 -19.18 15.56 -3.97
CA THR A 96 -19.10 16.96 -4.33
C THR A 96 -20.24 17.73 -3.65
N VAL A 97 -19.88 18.73 -2.85
CA VAL A 97 -20.84 19.70 -2.30
C VAL A 97 -20.88 20.92 -3.21
N PRO A 98 -21.98 21.14 -3.95
CA PRO A 98 -22.06 22.21 -4.96
C PRO A 98 -21.73 23.56 -4.36
N LYS A 99 -20.90 24.34 -5.04
CA LYS A 99 -20.44 25.69 -4.67
C LYS A 99 -19.56 25.78 -3.42
N VAL A 100 -19.36 24.68 -2.71
CA VAL A 100 -18.55 24.65 -1.47
C VAL A 100 -17.23 23.90 -1.71
N GLY A 101 -17.30 22.61 -1.96
CA GLY A 101 -16.08 21.82 -2.09
C GLY A 101 -16.31 20.31 -2.22
N ILE A 102 -15.38 19.55 -1.68
CA ILE A 102 -15.39 18.08 -1.72
C ILE A 102 -15.33 17.54 -0.29
N ARG A 103 -16.01 16.44 -0.05
CA ARG A 103 -16.01 15.72 1.24
C ARG A 103 -15.77 14.24 1.01
N LEU A 104 -15.01 13.64 1.89
CA LEU A 104 -14.95 12.19 2.02
C LEU A 104 -16.01 11.73 3.03
N GLU A 105 -16.81 10.75 2.65
CA GLU A 105 -17.86 10.24 3.53
C GLU A 105 -17.28 9.69 4.83
N PRO A 106 -17.87 10.03 5.99
CA PRO A 106 -17.40 9.56 7.30
C PRO A 106 -17.62 8.06 7.50
N GLN A 107 -18.46 7.42 6.68
CA GLN A 107 -18.72 5.98 6.75
C GLN A 107 -17.57 5.13 6.20
N LEU A 108 -16.64 5.73 5.46
CA LEU A 108 -15.44 5.05 5.00
C LEU A 108 -14.56 4.73 6.21
N GLU A 109 -14.33 3.45 6.46
CA GLU A 109 -13.37 3.03 7.47
C GLU A 109 -11.94 3.31 6.96
N VAL A 110 -11.18 4.09 7.70
CA VAL A 110 -9.79 4.41 7.38
C VAL A 110 -8.91 3.99 8.55
N LEU A 111 -8.04 3.04 8.31
CA LEU A 111 -7.03 2.58 9.28
C LEU A 111 -5.65 2.96 8.78
N GLU A 112 -4.96 3.81 9.54
CA GLU A 112 -3.56 4.15 9.26
C GLU A 112 -2.64 3.08 9.83
N GLN A 113 -1.73 2.57 8.99
CA GLN A 113 -0.69 1.62 9.38
C GLN A 113 0.67 2.20 9.05
N LYS A 114 1.57 2.19 10.01
CA LYS A 114 2.98 2.49 9.79
C LYS A 114 3.69 1.22 9.36
N ILE A 115 4.29 1.24 8.19
CA ILE A 115 5.15 0.17 7.71
C ILE A 115 6.59 0.63 7.89
N GLU A 116 7.34 -0.10 8.69
CA GLU A 116 8.80 -0.01 8.63
C GLU A 116 9.18 -0.70 7.32
N GLU A 117 9.60 0.07 6.32
CA GLU A 117 10.20 -0.53 5.14
C GLU A 117 11.40 -1.34 5.60
N PRO A 118 11.47 -2.64 5.31
CA PRO A 118 12.73 -3.33 5.46
C PRO A 118 13.70 -2.59 4.54
N LEU A 119 14.69 -1.95 5.14
CA LEU A 119 15.84 -1.43 4.43
C LEU A 119 16.33 -2.59 3.57
N SER A 120 16.06 -2.51 2.28
CA SER A 120 16.66 -3.41 1.32
C SER A 120 18.14 -3.18 1.39
N ASP A 121 18.79 -4.06 2.12
CA ASP A 121 20.23 -4.15 2.24
C ASP A 121 20.88 -4.17 0.86
N LEU A 122 21.42 -3.04 0.49
CA LEU A 122 22.54 -2.97 -0.42
C LEU A 122 23.78 -2.59 0.39
N SER A 123 24.21 -3.48 1.24
CA SER A 123 25.59 -3.52 1.68
C SER A 123 25.93 -4.93 2.15
N VAL A 124 26.20 -5.76 1.18
CA VAL A 124 26.98 -6.96 1.42
C VAL A 124 28.40 -6.50 1.66
N THR A 125 28.78 -6.28 2.89
CA THR A 125 30.15 -6.40 3.30
C THR A 125 30.30 -7.80 3.88
N PRO A 126 31.10 -8.67 3.29
CA PRO A 126 31.44 -9.91 3.93
C PRO A 126 32.41 -9.61 5.07
N SER A 127 31.90 -9.41 6.23
CA SER A 127 32.71 -9.43 7.44
C SER A 127 32.95 -10.87 7.81
N VAL A 128 34.09 -11.35 7.37
CA VAL A 128 34.64 -12.63 7.83
C VAL A 128 35.04 -12.45 9.28
N THR A 129 34.32 -13.06 10.16
CA THR A 129 34.87 -13.41 11.48
C THR A 129 34.81 -14.91 11.63
N PRO A 130 35.97 -15.52 11.89
CA PRO A 130 36.01 -16.94 12.19
C PRO A 130 35.54 -17.12 13.63
N VAL A 131 34.47 -17.78 13.83
CA VAL A 131 34.14 -18.30 15.15
C VAL A 131 34.21 -19.79 15.15
N ASN A 132 35.24 -20.19 15.77
CA ASN A 132 35.39 -21.44 16.47
C ASN A 132 34.13 -22.18 16.80
N THR A 133 34.24 -23.45 16.43
CA THR A 133 34.02 -24.60 17.33
C THR A 133 32.74 -24.55 18.16
N VAL A 134 31.98 -25.50 17.99
CA VAL A 134 31.73 -26.53 19.00
C VAL A 134 30.55 -27.37 18.61
N THR A 135 30.90 -28.58 18.38
CA THR A 135 30.20 -29.80 18.77
C THR A 135 28.85 -30.08 18.14
N LYS A 136 28.98 -31.13 17.37
CA LYS A 136 28.39 -32.40 17.74
C LYS A 136 26.94 -32.32 18.22
N SER A 137 26.09 -32.53 17.32
CA SER A 137 25.13 -33.61 17.52
C SER A 137 24.78 -34.12 16.13
N LEU A 138 25.40 -35.13 15.69
CA LEU A 138 24.77 -36.43 15.60
C LEU A 138 23.33 -36.33 15.09
N ARG A 139 23.21 -36.26 13.81
CA ARG A 139 21.98 -36.68 13.17
C ARG A 139 22.23 -37.83 12.20
N MET A 140 22.68 -38.87 12.78
CA MET A 140 22.58 -40.21 12.31
C MET A 140 21.11 -40.67 12.46
N ARG A 141 20.21 -40.15 11.65
CA ARG A 141 18.82 -40.62 11.56
C ARG A 141 18.31 -40.79 10.14
N SER A 142 19.14 -40.51 9.16
CA SER A 142 18.70 -40.62 7.74
C SER A 142 19.23 -41.82 7.00
N LEU A 143 20.05 -42.64 7.63
CA LEU A 143 20.63 -43.86 6.98
C LEU A 143 19.85 -45.14 7.25
N CYS A 144 18.89 -45.13 8.17
CA CYS A 144 18.08 -46.33 8.43
C CYS A 144 16.91 -46.56 7.43
N TRP A 145 16.56 -45.55 6.64
CA TRP A 145 15.43 -45.71 5.70
C TRP A 145 15.83 -46.22 4.33
N ILE A 146 17.10 -46.16 3.99
CA ILE A 146 17.59 -46.60 2.66
C ILE A 146 17.87 -48.09 2.65
N LEU A 147 18.19 -48.69 3.81
CA LEU A 147 18.44 -50.12 3.90
C LEU A 147 17.20 -50.99 4.08
N ALA A 148 16.06 -50.39 4.47
CA ALA A 148 14.82 -51.17 4.57
C ALA A 148 14.08 -51.32 3.22
N GLY A 149 14.42 -50.48 2.24
CA GLY A 149 13.79 -50.53 0.91
C GLY A 149 14.41 -51.58 -0.05
N VAL A 150 15.61 -52.02 0.23
CA VAL A 150 16.31 -52.96 -0.67
C VAL A 150 16.02 -54.42 -0.37
N VAL A 151 15.59 -54.73 0.85
CA VAL A 151 15.32 -56.13 1.27
C VAL A 151 13.93 -56.60 0.81
N CYS A 152 13.03 -55.68 0.47
CA CYS A 152 11.66 -56.06 0.05
C CYS A 152 11.56 -56.42 -1.43
N CYS A 153 12.59 -56.19 -2.25
CA CYS A 153 12.58 -56.49 -3.68
C CYS A 153 13.21 -57.86 -4.04
N VAL A 154 13.72 -58.60 -3.07
CA VAL A 154 14.40 -59.87 -3.36
C VAL A 154 13.56 -61.10 -2.94
N ILE A 155 12.38 -60.88 -2.35
CA ILE A 155 11.49 -62.00 -2.00
C ILE A 155 10.16 -61.76 -2.75
N ALA A 156 10.21 -61.91 -4.03
CA ALA A 156 9.04 -62.14 -4.87
C ALA A 156 9.40 -63.13 -5.96
#